data_b134d86bffc827e2d9bc0288f8fea4cb
#
_entry.id   b134d86bffc827e2d9bc0288f8fea4cb
#
_cell.length_a   1.000
_cell.length_b   1.000
_cell.length_c   1.000
_cell.angle_alpha   90.00
_cell.angle_beta   90.00
_cell.angle_gamma   90.00
#
_symmetry.space_group_name_H-M   'P 1'
#
loop_
_entity.id
_entity.type
_entity.pdbx_description
1 polymer ?
#
loop_
_entity_poly.entity_id
_entity_poly.type
_entity_poly.pdbx_seq_one_letter_code
_entity_poly.pdbx_strand_id
1 'polypeptide(L)'
;VDLLFPETTFDTLNLKACLFAIQKYFKDHQVYLPVMASVTITDEAGRTLTGQTIEAFWNSISHFHLLSVGIKCDLGVEKMRPYVEELSGIAPIHTSCHPNAGLPNEFGGFDQTPAEMANLLQDFLSNQWVNILGGCCGTTPDYIAAISEAAANMPPRTISSVEPLMRLSGQEPLTLRDDSNFLMIGERTNVTGSRLFARLIRNDEYEE
;
A
#
# COMPACT_ATOMS: atom_id res chain seq x y z
N VAL A 1 -18.64 -7.40 -11.99
CA VAL A 1 -17.25 -7.36 -11.50
C VAL A 1 -17.13 -8.28 -10.31
N ASP A 2 -15.94 -8.84 -10.08
CA ASP A 2 -15.70 -9.85 -9.04
C ASP A 2 -14.92 -9.26 -7.86
N LEU A 3 -14.18 -8.17 -8.08
CA LEU A 3 -13.46 -7.42 -7.07
C LEU A 3 -13.29 -5.95 -7.49
N LEU A 4 -12.90 -5.11 -6.52
CA LEU A 4 -12.51 -3.71 -6.75
C LEU A 4 -11.03 -3.55 -6.43
N PHE A 5 -10.31 -2.77 -7.24
CA PHE A 5 -8.88 -2.55 -7.08
C PHE A 5 -8.48 -1.08 -7.22
N PRO A 6 -8.63 -0.25 -6.17
CA PRO A 6 -7.90 1.01 -6.06
C PRO A 6 -6.41 0.78 -6.16
N GLU A 7 -5.80 1.20 -7.26
CA GLU A 7 -4.44 0.83 -7.61
C GLU A 7 -3.53 2.03 -7.87
N THR A 8 -2.21 1.80 -7.80
CA THR A 8 -1.17 2.78 -8.17
C THR A 8 -1.32 4.08 -7.37
N THR A 9 -1.65 3.94 -6.10
CA THR A 9 -1.91 5.09 -5.23
C THR A 9 -0.60 5.69 -4.74
N PHE A 10 -0.45 6.98 -4.84
CA PHE A 10 0.68 7.75 -4.30
C PHE A 10 0.27 8.76 -3.22
N ASP A 11 -1.03 8.87 -2.93
CA ASP A 11 -1.62 9.73 -1.90
C ASP A 11 -2.68 8.97 -1.11
N THR A 12 -2.41 8.78 0.19
CA THR A 12 -3.32 8.06 1.09
C THR A 12 -4.60 8.82 1.39
N LEU A 13 -4.64 10.14 1.24
CA LEU A 13 -5.89 10.89 1.39
C LEU A 13 -6.89 10.51 0.28
N ASN A 14 -6.42 10.49 -0.97
CA ASN A 14 -7.22 10.04 -2.10
C ASN A 14 -7.65 8.57 -1.96
N LEU A 15 -6.73 7.70 -1.55
CA LEU A 15 -7.06 6.30 -1.33
C LEU A 15 -8.12 6.13 -0.24
N LYS A 16 -7.99 6.81 0.89
CA LYS A 16 -8.99 6.76 1.97
C LYS A 16 -10.35 7.28 1.52
N ALA A 17 -10.40 8.33 0.73
CA ALA A 17 -11.65 8.83 0.15
C ALA A 17 -12.30 7.78 -0.77
N CYS A 18 -11.52 7.11 -1.61
CA CYS A 18 -11.98 6.02 -2.47
C CYS A 18 -12.49 4.83 -1.64
N LEU A 19 -11.72 4.35 -0.67
CA LEU A 19 -12.10 3.24 0.20
C LEU A 19 -13.34 3.56 1.04
N PHE A 20 -13.46 4.77 1.53
CA PHE A 20 -14.66 5.24 2.23
C PHE A 20 -15.90 5.22 1.32
N ALA A 21 -15.77 5.70 0.08
CA ALA A 21 -16.86 5.68 -0.89
C ALA A 21 -17.29 4.24 -1.22
N ILE A 22 -16.34 3.31 -1.37
CA ILE A 22 -16.61 1.88 -1.56
C ILE A 22 -17.37 1.30 -0.36
N GLN A 23 -16.89 1.53 0.86
CA GLN A 23 -17.56 1.04 2.07
C GLN A 23 -18.96 1.61 2.22
N LYS A 24 -19.12 2.92 1.95
CA LYS A 24 -20.42 3.57 1.98
C LYS A 24 -21.37 2.93 0.96
N TYR A 25 -20.92 2.72 -0.27
CA TYR A 25 -21.70 2.06 -1.29
C TYR A 25 -22.13 0.65 -0.88
N PHE A 26 -21.19 -0.15 -0.34
CA PHE A 26 -21.50 -1.50 0.15
C PHE A 26 -22.56 -1.50 1.25
N LYS A 27 -22.45 -0.56 2.18
CA LYS A 27 -23.44 -0.40 3.27
C LYS A 27 -24.82 0.01 2.74
N ASP A 28 -24.85 1.01 1.88
CA ASP A 28 -26.12 1.58 1.38
C ASP A 28 -26.89 0.59 0.47
N HIS A 29 -26.16 -0.27 -0.27
CA HIS A 29 -26.75 -1.23 -1.22
C HIS A 29 -26.75 -2.67 -0.72
N GLN A 30 -26.27 -2.93 0.49
CA GLN A 30 -26.17 -4.28 1.09
C GLN A 30 -25.46 -5.28 0.18
N VAL A 31 -24.37 -4.84 -0.47
CA VAL A 31 -23.49 -5.64 -1.32
C VAL A 31 -22.08 -5.67 -0.72
N TYR A 32 -21.33 -6.70 -1.05
CA TYR A 32 -19.93 -6.80 -0.66
C TYR A 32 -19.12 -7.44 -1.80
N LEU A 33 -18.02 -6.81 -2.15
CA LEU A 33 -17.00 -7.35 -3.06
C LEU A 33 -15.65 -7.29 -2.39
N PRO A 34 -14.74 -8.23 -2.67
CA PRO A 34 -13.35 -8.13 -2.23
C PRO A 34 -12.71 -6.84 -2.74
N VAL A 35 -11.93 -6.19 -1.89
CA VAL A 35 -11.21 -4.96 -2.24
C VAL A 35 -9.72 -5.19 -2.09
N MET A 36 -8.97 -4.95 -3.15
CA MET A 36 -7.51 -4.89 -3.15
C MET A 36 -7.08 -3.42 -3.15
N ALA A 37 -5.93 -3.10 -2.58
CA ALA A 37 -5.34 -1.76 -2.67
C ALA A 37 -3.84 -1.86 -3.00
N SER A 38 -3.30 -0.93 -3.79
CA SER A 38 -1.87 -0.87 -4.04
C SER A 38 -1.31 0.54 -3.99
N VAL A 39 -0.09 0.64 -3.47
CA VAL A 39 0.71 1.85 -3.43
C VAL A 39 1.76 1.85 -4.53
N THR A 40 2.15 3.04 -4.96
CA THR A 40 3.30 3.27 -5.85
C THR A 40 4.39 3.96 -5.06
N ILE A 41 5.60 3.42 -5.16
CA ILE A 41 6.82 4.01 -4.61
C ILE A 41 7.50 4.79 -5.71
N THR A 42 7.64 6.09 -5.52
CA THR A 42 8.07 7.01 -6.57
C THR A 42 9.53 7.45 -6.45
N ASP A 43 10.23 7.03 -5.41
CA ASP A 43 11.64 7.35 -5.22
C ASP A 43 12.47 6.15 -4.71
N GLU A 44 13.79 6.28 -4.80
CA GLU A 44 14.72 5.26 -4.33
C GLU A 44 14.85 5.21 -2.79
N ALA A 45 14.27 6.19 -2.07
CA ALA A 45 14.19 6.18 -0.62
C ALA A 45 12.97 5.38 -0.09
N GLY A 46 12.18 4.79 -0.99
CA GLY A 46 11.04 3.95 -0.62
C GLY A 46 9.80 4.70 -0.19
N ARG A 47 9.63 5.92 -0.72
CA ARG A 47 8.52 6.78 -0.34
C ARG A 47 7.51 6.95 -1.47
N THR A 48 6.27 7.17 -1.08
CA THR A 48 5.22 7.64 -2.01
C THR A 48 5.50 9.09 -2.41
N LEU A 49 4.83 9.60 -3.43
CA LEU A 49 4.95 10.99 -3.86
C LEU A 49 4.65 12.00 -2.73
N THR A 50 3.78 11.63 -1.78
CA THR A 50 3.46 12.45 -0.60
C THR A 50 4.41 12.24 0.58
N GLY A 51 5.47 11.45 0.38
CA GLY A 51 6.57 11.25 1.33
C GLY A 51 6.36 10.15 2.37
N GLN A 52 5.30 9.34 2.28
CA GLN A 52 5.05 8.26 3.23
C GLN A 52 5.93 7.04 2.96
N THR A 53 6.41 6.41 4.04
CA THR A 53 7.02 5.07 4.00
C THR A 53 5.96 3.98 3.79
N ILE A 54 6.39 2.75 3.49
CA ILE A 54 5.49 1.59 3.33
C ILE A 54 4.69 1.33 4.61
N GLU A 55 5.33 1.34 5.78
CA GLU A 55 4.63 1.14 7.05
C GLU A 55 3.65 2.28 7.34
N ALA A 56 4.02 3.54 7.07
CA ALA A 56 3.12 4.67 7.23
C ALA A 56 1.91 4.58 6.29
N PHE A 57 2.13 4.18 5.04
CA PHE A 57 1.04 3.90 4.10
C PHE A 57 0.10 2.81 4.64
N TRP A 58 0.65 1.65 5.05
CA TRP A 58 -0.16 0.56 5.58
C TRP A 58 -0.95 0.98 6.82
N ASN A 59 -0.32 1.63 7.79
CA ASN A 59 -0.99 2.13 9.00
C ASN A 59 -2.14 3.09 8.67
N SER A 60 -2.02 3.88 7.59
CA SER A 60 -3.06 4.83 7.16
C SER A 60 -4.34 4.16 6.67
N ILE A 61 -4.26 2.93 6.14
CA ILE A 61 -5.38 2.22 5.50
C ILE A 61 -5.75 0.89 6.16
N SER A 62 -4.97 0.43 7.14
CA SER A 62 -5.13 -0.89 7.78
C SER A 62 -6.48 -1.10 8.49
N HIS A 63 -7.21 -0.01 8.77
CA HIS A 63 -8.55 -0.05 9.34
C HIS A 63 -9.65 -0.40 8.33
N PHE A 64 -9.35 -0.42 7.03
CA PHE A 64 -10.28 -0.86 6.01
C PHE A 64 -10.25 -2.38 5.85
N HIS A 65 -11.40 -2.98 5.56
CA HIS A 65 -11.47 -4.41 5.27
C HIS A 65 -11.02 -4.70 3.84
N LEU A 66 -9.76 -5.08 3.69
CA LEU A 66 -9.12 -5.36 2.41
C LEU A 66 -8.82 -6.84 2.24
N LEU A 67 -8.96 -7.35 1.02
CA LEU A 67 -8.48 -8.67 0.61
C LEU A 67 -6.95 -8.69 0.55
N SER A 68 -6.37 -7.67 -0.06
CA SER A 68 -4.91 -7.55 -0.17
C SER A 68 -4.46 -6.09 -0.19
N VAL A 69 -3.19 -5.92 0.21
CA VAL A 69 -2.43 -4.70 0.03
C VAL A 69 -1.17 -5.02 -0.77
N GLY A 70 -0.72 -4.10 -1.62
CA GLY A 70 0.44 -4.37 -2.46
C GLY A 70 1.16 -3.15 -2.97
N ILE A 71 2.23 -3.43 -3.73
CA ILE A 71 3.04 -2.42 -4.42
C ILE A 71 2.88 -2.63 -5.91
N LYS A 72 2.66 -1.53 -6.64
CA LYS A 72 2.41 -1.57 -8.08
C LYS A 72 3.07 -0.40 -8.79
N CYS A 73 3.56 -0.68 -10.02
CA CYS A 73 4.10 0.31 -10.94
C CYS A 73 5.39 0.99 -10.48
N ASP A 74 5.87 1.92 -11.29
CA ASP A 74 7.03 2.80 -11.17
C ASP A 74 8.38 2.07 -11.12
N LEU A 75 8.55 1.11 -10.25
CA LEU A 75 9.79 0.35 -10.11
C LEU A 75 9.73 -1.02 -10.80
N GLY A 76 10.87 -1.51 -11.27
CA GLY A 76 11.07 -2.91 -11.64
C GLY A 76 11.21 -3.79 -10.40
N VAL A 77 11.18 -5.12 -10.61
CA VAL A 77 11.21 -6.13 -9.55
C VAL A 77 12.34 -5.91 -8.54
N GLU A 78 13.56 -5.68 -9.03
CA GLU A 78 14.76 -5.53 -8.20
C GLU A 78 14.63 -4.38 -7.20
N LYS A 79 14.15 -3.22 -7.67
CA LYS A 79 13.98 -2.04 -6.82
C LYS A 79 12.78 -2.14 -5.87
N MET A 80 11.78 -2.95 -6.19
CA MET A 80 10.63 -3.23 -5.31
C MET A 80 10.97 -4.18 -4.16
N ARG A 81 12.03 -4.95 -4.28
CA ARG A 81 12.39 -6.02 -3.34
C ARG A 81 12.30 -5.62 -1.87
N PRO A 82 13.01 -4.58 -1.38
CA PRO A 82 13.00 -4.24 0.06
C PRO A 82 11.61 -3.85 0.55
N TYR A 83 10.81 -3.22 -0.28
CA TYR A 83 9.48 -2.73 0.08
C TYR A 83 8.44 -3.83 0.12
N VAL A 84 8.56 -4.83 -0.77
CA VAL A 84 7.70 -6.03 -0.74
C VAL A 84 8.03 -6.88 0.49
N GLU A 85 9.30 -7.04 0.83
CA GLU A 85 9.76 -7.71 2.06
C GLU A 85 9.17 -7.02 3.30
N GLU A 86 9.34 -5.69 3.43
CA GLU A 86 8.79 -4.90 4.53
C GLU A 86 7.27 -5.08 4.65
N LEU A 87 6.55 -4.86 3.54
CA LEU A 87 5.08 -4.97 3.52
C LEU A 87 4.62 -6.38 3.92
N SER A 88 5.33 -7.41 3.48
CA SER A 88 5.02 -8.80 3.82
C SER A 88 5.12 -9.07 5.32
N GLY A 89 6.04 -8.41 6.02
CA GLY A 89 6.25 -8.55 7.46
C GLY A 89 5.20 -7.85 8.32
N ILE A 90 4.61 -6.76 7.82
CA ILE A 90 3.71 -5.90 8.60
C ILE A 90 2.23 -6.04 8.27
N ALA A 91 1.88 -6.63 7.10
CA ALA A 91 0.49 -6.76 6.67
C ALA A 91 -0.12 -8.11 7.10
N PRO A 92 -1.12 -8.13 8.01
CA PRO A 92 -1.82 -9.34 8.42
C PRO A 92 -2.95 -9.74 7.44
N ILE A 93 -2.80 -9.42 6.16
CA ILE A 93 -3.68 -9.78 5.04
C ILE A 93 -2.84 -10.25 3.86
N HIS A 94 -3.47 -10.65 2.75
CA HIS A 94 -2.72 -10.99 1.54
C HIS A 94 -1.89 -9.82 1.02
N THR A 95 -0.72 -10.13 0.47
CA THR A 95 0.14 -9.14 -0.17
C THR A 95 0.19 -9.38 -1.68
N SER A 96 0.28 -8.27 -2.44
CA SER A 96 0.37 -8.32 -3.90
C SER A 96 1.52 -7.48 -4.44
N CYS A 97 2.06 -7.89 -5.59
CA CYS A 97 3.10 -7.14 -6.29
C CYS A 97 2.85 -7.14 -7.79
N HIS A 98 2.90 -5.94 -8.41
CA HIS A 98 2.68 -5.74 -9.83
C HIS A 98 3.76 -4.81 -10.41
N PRO A 99 4.99 -5.30 -10.60
CA PRO A 99 6.10 -4.49 -11.09
C PRO A 99 5.97 -4.16 -12.58
N ASN A 100 6.73 -3.15 -13.01
CA ASN A 100 6.96 -2.91 -14.43
C ASN A 100 7.93 -3.96 -15.01
N ALA A 101 7.97 -4.10 -16.33
CA ALA A 101 8.94 -4.91 -17.05
C ALA A 101 10.33 -4.22 -17.10
N GLY A 102 10.90 -3.97 -15.91
CA GLY A 102 12.08 -3.14 -15.71
C GLY A 102 11.76 -1.64 -15.65
N LEU A 103 12.76 -0.81 -15.87
CA LEU A 103 12.61 0.64 -16.00
C LEU A 103 12.40 1.03 -17.46
N PRO A 104 11.69 2.13 -17.76
CA PRO A 104 11.56 2.60 -19.14
C PRO A 104 12.93 3.02 -19.70
N ASN A 105 13.21 2.63 -20.95
CA ASN A 105 14.39 3.05 -21.67
C ASN A 105 14.25 4.48 -22.21
N GLU A 106 15.31 4.99 -22.90
CA GLU A 106 15.33 6.35 -23.46
C GLU A 106 14.19 6.62 -24.47
N PHE A 107 13.61 5.58 -25.04
CA PHE A 107 12.51 5.67 -26.00
C PHE A 107 11.13 5.42 -25.34
N GLY A 108 11.07 5.26 -24.02
CA GLY A 108 9.85 4.96 -23.28
C GLY A 108 9.39 3.50 -23.39
N GLY A 109 10.19 2.61 -23.98
CA GLY A 109 9.96 1.18 -24.02
C GLY A 109 10.50 0.47 -22.77
N PHE A 110 10.24 -0.83 -22.68
CA PHE A 110 10.70 -1.69 -21.57
C PHE A 110 11.50 -2.86 -22.16
N ASP A 111 12.72 -3.08 -21.65
CA ASP A 111 13.67 -4.03 -22.24
C ASP A 111 13.77 -5.36 -21.47
N GLN A 112 13.23 -5.42 -20.26
CA GLN A 112 13.23 -6.66 -19.48
C GLN A 112 12.32 -7.71 -20.15
N THR A 113 12.82 -8.92 -20.33
CA THR A 113 12.06 -10.01 -20.93
C THR A 113 11.15 -10.73 -19.93
N PRO A 114 10.11 -11.49 -20.39
CA PRO A 114 9.27 -12.31 -19.52
C PRO A 114 10.05 -13.26 -18.63
N ALA A 115 11.08 -13.93 -19.17
CA ALA A 115 11.91 -14.87 -18.43
C ALA A 115 12.75 -14.19 -17.35
N GLU A 116 13.33 -13.03 -17.62
CA GLU A 116 14.08 -12.24 -16.64
C GLU A 116 13.19 -11.78 -15.50
N MET A 117 12.00 -11.24 -15.82
CA MET A 117 11.03 -10.82 -14.79
C MET A 117 10.57 -11.98 -13.91
N ALA A 118 10.27 -13.14 -14.51
CA ALA A 118 9.88 -14.33 -13.77
C ALA A 118 11.00 -14.84 -12.84
N ASN A 119 12.26 -14.83 -13.32
CA ASN A 119 13.43 -15.20 -12.53
C ASN A 119 13.63 -14.28 -11.31
N LEU A 120 13.46 -12.97 -11.47
CA LEU A 120 13.56 -12.01 -10.37
C LEU A 120 12.43 -12.21 -9.34
N LEU A 121 11.22 -12.49 -9.80
CA LEU A 121 10.07 -12.76 -8.94
C LEU A 121 10.18 -14.10 -8.18
N GLN A 122 11.05 -15.00 -8.62
CA GLN A 122 11.35 -16.24 -7.91
C GLN A 122 11.84 -15.98 -6.47
N ASP A 123 12.58 -14.89 -6.25
CA ASP A 123 13.01 -14.48 -4.91
C ASP A 123 11.81 -14.15 -3.99
N PHE A 124 10.83 -13.41 -4.50
CA PHE A 124 9.63 -13.07 -3.73
C PHE A 124 8.78 -14.29 -3.40
N LEU A 125 8.69 -15.24 -4.35
CA LEU A 125 7.99 -16.50 -4.17
C LEU A 125 8.70 -17.41 -3.16
N SER A 126 10.02 -17.57 -3.29
CA SER A 126 10.84 -18.42 -2.43
C SER A 126 10.86 -17.95 -0.98
N ASN A 127 10.84 -16.62 -0.77
CA ASN A 127 10.76 -16.02 0.57
C ASN A 127 9.33 -15.91 1.09
N GLN A 128 8.32 -16.31 0.31
CA GLN A 128 6.91 -16.23 0.69
C GLN A 128 6.47 -14.79 1.06
N TRP A 129 6.85 -13.80 0.26
CA TRP A 129 6.48 -12.40 0.51
C TRP A 129 5.16 -11.98 -0.13
N VAL A 130 4.68 -12.76 -1.11
CA VAL A 130 3.50 -12.40 -1.90
C VAL A 130 2.50 -13.55 -2.02
N ASN A 131 1.21 -13.19 -2.14
CA ASN A 131 0.11 -14.10 -2.44
C ASN A 131 -0.42 -13.90 -3.86
N ILE A 132 -0.26 -12.70 -4.39
CA ILE A 132 -0.78 -12.28 -5.69
C ILE A 132 0.34 -11.61 -6.47
N LEU A 133 0.58 -12.10 -7.68
CA LEU A 133 1.55 -11.52 -8.60
C LEU A 133 0.87 -11.13 -9.91
N GLY A 134 1.36 -10.08 -10.50
CA GLY A 134 0.97 -9.62 -11.82
C GLY A 134 2.05 -8.76 -12.43
N GLY A 135 1.67 -7.94 -13.40
CA GLY A 135 2.54 -6.98 -14.03
C GLY A 135 1.89 -5.62 -14.18
N CYS A 136 2.67 -4.61 -14.52
CA CYS A 136 2.21 -3.26 -14.81
C CYS A 136 2.78 -2.79 -16.16
N CYS A 137 3.44 -1.64 -16.22
CA CYS A 137 3.93 -1.06 -17.46
C CYS A 137 4.92 -1.98 -18.19
N GLY A 138 4.76 -2.11 -19.49
CA GLY A 138 5.59 -2.95 -20.36
C GLY A 138 5.25 -4.45 -20.34
N THR A 139 4.36 -4.92 -19.43
CA THR A 139 4.00 -6.34 -19.40
C THR A 139 2.90 -6.69 -20.40
N THR A 140 3.02 -7.87 -21.00
CA THR A 140 2.10 -8.47 -21.97
C THR A 140 1.60 -9.83 -21.44
N PRO A 141 0.67 -10.52 -22.12
CA PRO A 141 0.25 -11.86 -21.72
C PRO A 141 1.41 -12.86 -21.54
N ASP A 142 2.50 -12.74 -22.29
CA ASP A 142 3.68 -13.61 -22.18
C ASP A 142 4.38 -13.45 -20.82
N TYR A 143 4.42 -12.24 -20.26
CA TYR A 143 4.93 -12.00 -18.91
C TYR A 143 4.05 -12.68 -17.86
N ILE A 144 2.73 -12.57 -18.01
CA ILE A 144 1.79 -13.21 -17.07
C ILE A 144 1.90 -14.74 -17.16
N ALA A 145 2.09 -15.30 -18.35
CA ALA A 145 2.32 -16.73 -18.54
C ALA A 145 3.61 -17.18 -17.81
N ALA A 146 4.72 -16.47 -18.01
CA ALA A 146 5.99 -16.77 -17.35
C ALA A 146 5.91 -16.65 -15.80
N ILE A 147 5.25 -15.62 -15.29
CA ILE A 147 5.01 -15.42 -13.85
C ILE A 147 4.14 -16.57 -13.29
N SER A 148 3.09 -16.95 -14.02
CA SER A 148 2.19 -18.04 -13.62
C SER A 148 2.91 -19.38 -13.56
N GLU A 149 3.79 -19.66 -14.53
CA GLU A 149 4.61 -20.86 -14.55
C GLU A 149 5.60 -20.88 -13.36
N ALA A 150 6.27 -19.77 -13.10
CA ALA A 150 7.19 -19.63 -11.96
C ALA A 150 6.48 -19.83 -10.61
N ALA A 151 5.23 -19.41 -10.48
CA ALA A 151 4.44 -19.51 -9.26
C ALA A 151 3.74 -20.87 -9.06
N ALA A 152 3.57 -21.67 -10.11
CA ALA A 152 2.68 -22.85 -10.13
C ALA A 152 2.96 -23.88 -9.02
N ASN A 153 4.20 -24.05 -8.60
CA ASN A 153 4.62 -25.03 -7.59
C ASN A 153 5.14 -24.37 -6.30
N MET A 154 4.95 -23.08 -6.15
CA MET A 154 5.42 -22.35 -4.98
C MET A 154 4.35 -22.32 -3.89
N PRO A 155 4.72 -22.50 -2.62
CA PRO A 155 3.76 -22.39 -1.53
C PRO A 155 3.30 -20.93 -1.41
N PRO A 156 2.00 -20.69 -1.13
CA PRO A 156 1.52 -19.34 -0.90
C PRO A 156 2.14 -18.76 0.37
N ARG A 157 2.26 -17.43 0.42
CA ARG A 157 2.68 -16.72 1.63
C ARG A 157 1.72 -17.04 2.78
N THR A 158 2.28 -17.40 3.92
CA THR A 158 1.54 -17.47 5.17
C THR A 158 1.29 -16.06 5.70
N ILE A 159 0.03 -15.76 6.01
CA ILE A 159 -0.33 -14.42 6.54
C ILE A 159 0.32 -14.24 7.92
N SER A 160 1.07 -13.17 8.08
CA SER A 160 1.78 -12.85 9.31
C SER A 160 0.81 -12.51 10.45
N SER A 161 1.07 -13.02 11.64
CA SER A 161 0.42 -12.52 12.84
C SER A 161 1.13 -11.25 13.30
N VAL A 162 0.40 -10.16 13.37
CA VAL A 162 0.91 -8.85 13.78
C VAL A 162 0.31 -8.50 15.14
N GLU A 163 1.18 -8.11 16.08
CA GLU A 163 0.76 -7.70 17.42
C GLU A 163 -0.23 -6.52 17.35
N PRO A 164 -1.37 -6.57 18.08
CA PRO A 164 -2.37 -5.51 18.07
C PRO A 164 -1.91 -4.32 18.94
N LEU A 165 -1.05 -3.47 18.36
CA LEU A 165 -0.54 -2.25 18.99
C LEU A 165 -1.25 -1.02 18.42
N MET A 166 -1.24 0.08 19.17
CA MET A 166 -1.67 1.37 18.67
C MET A 166 -0.66 1.89 17.65
N ARG A 167 -1.09 2.09 16.42
CA ARG A 167 -0.28 2.61 15.31
C ARG A 167 -0.87 3.90 14.77
N LEU A 168 -0.02 4.89 14.63
CA LEU A 168 -0.35 6.18 14.03
C LEU A 168 0.50 6.36 12.78
N SER A 169 0.05 7.22 11.88
CA SER A 169 0.73 7.47 10.61
C SER A 169 0.71 8.95 10.26
N GLY A 170 1.90 9.47 10.01
CA GLY A 170 2.14 10.69 9.26
C GLY A 170 2.87 10.33 7.96
N GLN A 171 3.99 10.98 7.67
CA GLN A 171 4.95 10.52 6.66
C GLN A 171 5.74 9.31 7.17
N GLU A 172 6.00 9.28 8.48
CA GLU A 172 6.60 8.17 9.20
C GLU A 172 5.54 7.42 10.03
N PRO A 173 5.75 6.12 10.28
CA PRO A 173 4.92 5.35 11.19
C PRO A 173 5.28 5.69 12.64
N LEU A 174 4.31 5.57 13.53
CA LEU A 174 4.53 5.59 14.97
C LEU A 174 3.76 4.44 15.60
N THR A 175 4.49 3.48 16.17
CA THR A 175 3.93 2.35 16.90
C THR A 175 4.20 2.54 18.39
N LEU A 176 3.13 2.57 19.19
CA LEU A 176 3.23 2.65 20.66
C LEU A 176 3.37 1.25 21.24
N ARG A 177 4.44 1.04 22.01
CA ARG A 177 4.77 -0.21 22.70
C ARG A 177 4.83 0.04 24.21
N ASP A 178 4.78 -1.00 25.01
CA ASP A 178 4.85 -0.90 26.47
C ASP A 178 6.15 -0.26 26.95
N ASP A 179 7.23 -0.41 26.18
CA ASP A 179 8.55 0.17 26.46
C ASP A 179 8.78 1.53 25.78
N SER A 180 7.77 2.09 25.09
CA SER A 180 7.88 3.41 24.48
C SER A 180 8.04 4.51 25.51
N ASN A 181 8.91 5.49 25.23
CA ASN A 181 9.04 6.68 26.05
C ASN A 181 7.72 7.50 26.04
N PHE A 182 7.59 8.39 27.02
CA PHE A 182 6.50 9.34 27.07
C PHE A 182 6.41 10.15 25.76
N LEU A 183 5.25 10.12 25.13
CA LEU A 183 5.00 10.78 23.86
C LEU A 183 4.25 12.09 24.08
N MET A 184 4.87 13.20 23.67
CA MET A 184 4.20 14.50 23.62
C MET A 184 3.50 14.67 22.27
N ILE A 185 2.19 14.85 22.28
CA ILE A 185 1.38 15.08 21.09
C ILE A 185 1.00 16.56 21.04
N GLY A 186 1.42 17.26 19.97
CA GLY A 186 0.95 18.62 19.66
C GLY A 186 -0.30 18.54 18.78
N GLU A 187 -1.47 18.69 19.39
CA GLU A 187 -2.73 18.72 18.62
C GLU A 187 -2.93 20.08 17.93
N ARG A 188 -3.69 20.09 16.81
CA ARG A 188 -4.00 21.31 16.06
C ARG A 188 -5.32 21.97 16.49
N THR A 189 -6.11 21.27 17.28
CA THR A 189 -7.44 21.73 17.73
C THR A 189 -7.41 22.35 19.12
N ASN A 190 -6.26 22.89 19.54
CA ASN A 190 -6.12 23.55 20.82
C ASN A 190 -6.74 24.95 20.79
N VAL A 191 -7.86 25.12 21.47
CA VAL A 191 -8.58 26.39 21.55
C VAL A 191 -7.71 27.52 22.16
N THR A 192 -6.84 27.19 23.12
CA THR A 192 -5.98 28.20 23.76
C THR A 192 -4.77 28.56 22.91
N GLY A 193 -4.36 27.71 22.00
CA GLY A 193 -3.21 27.90 21.10
C GLY A 193 -3.54 28.66 19.80
N SER A 194 -4.81 28.80 19.45
CA SER A 194 -5.25 29.47 18.23
C SER A 194 -6.34 30.50 18.50
N ARG A 195 -6.03 31.78 18.25
CA ARG A 195 -7.02 32.88 18.39
C ARG A 195 -8.19 32.75 17.43
N LEU A 196 -7.93 32.28 16.20
CA LEU A 196 -8.96 32.02 15.19
C LEU A 196 -9.88 30.91 15.67
N PHE A 197 -9.32 29.74 16.02
CA PHE A 197 -10.11 28.61 16.50
C PHE A 197 -10.92 28.96 17.75
N ALA A 198 -10.33 29.70 18.71
CA ALA A 198 -11.05 30.18 19.88
C ALA A 198 -12.23 31.09 19.53
N ARG A 199 -12.12 31.93 18.50
CA ARG A 199 -13.20 32.79 18.01
C ARG A 199 -14.33 31.93 17.40
N LEU A 200 -13.98 31.03 16.49
CA LEU A 200 -14.94 30.16 15.80
C LEU A 200 -15.76 29.34 16.81
N ILE A 201 -15.09 28.72 17.77
CA ILE A 201 -15.77 27.94 18.84
C ILE A 201 -16.69 28.81 19.71
N ARG A 202 -16.26 30.04 20.05
CA ARG A 202 -17.11 30.95 20.88
C ARG A 202 -18.34 31.44 20.15
N ASN A 203 -18.27 31.53 18.83
CA ASN A 203 -19.35 32.02 17.99
C ASN A 203 -20.23 30.91 17.39
N ASP A 204 -19.96 29.64 17.72
CA ASP A 204 -20.62 28.47 17.13
C ASP A 204 -20.49 28.39 15.58
N GLU A 205 -19.36 28.91 15.04
CA GLU A 205 -19.04 28.92 13.61
C GLU A 205 -18.31 27.61 13.25
N TYR A 206 -19.02 26.47 13.15
CA TYR A 206 -18.43 25.14 12.96
C TYR A 206 -18.22 24.74 11.49
N GLU A 207 -18.69 25.52 10.54
CA GLU A 207 -18.59 25.23 9.10
C GLU A 207 -17.40 25.93 8.42
N GLU A 208 -16.66 26.80 9.12
CA GLU A 208 -15.44 27.48 8.66
C GLU A 208 -14.18 26.77 9.21
#